data_66a9cec3cece06ea0cff7c8422c79bc0
#
_entry.id   66a9cec3cece06ea0cff7c8422c79bc0
#
_cell.length_a   1.000
_cell.length_b   1.000
_cell.length_c   1.000
_cell.angle_alpha   90.00
_cell.angle_beta   90.00
_cell.angle_gamma   90.00
#
_symmetry.space_group_name_H-M   'P 1'
#
loop_
_entity.id
_entity.type
_entity.pdbx_description
1 polymer ?
#
loop_
_entity_poly.entity_id
_entity_poly.type
_entity_poly.pdbx_seq_one_letter_code
_entity_poly.pdbx_strand_id
1 'polypeptide(L)'
;MSTIKVLNMAGAEVGTVELNDAIFGIEPNQAVVHEVVKNHLANCRQGTQSALTRGEVSGGGKKPWRQKGTGHARQGSTRAPQWTHGGIVFAPKPRSYSYVLNKKVKRLALKSALSAKAAAGEIIVVDSIKMDSIKTKDFRAFLTAVKADGKSLVVTPAKDEIIVKSARNIPGVVTSMANLINVYDILNAKYLVLDKEALAVIEEVFA
;
A
#
# COMPACT_ATOMS: atom_id res chain seq x y z
N MET A 1 19.18 -21.92 6.67
CA MET A 1 19.61 -20.53 6.39
C MET A 1 19.71 -20.38 4.88
N SER A 2 18.96 -19.45 4.31
CA SER A 2 19.04 -19.12 2.89
C SER A 2 20.14 -18.08 2.67
N THR A 3 21.11 -18.40 1.80
CA THR A 3 22.18 -17.47 1.40
C THR A 3 21.79 -16.75 0.13
N ILE A 4 21.95 -15.43 0.11
CA ILE A 4 21.71 -14.60 -1.08
C ILE A 4 23.01 -13.93 -1.51
N LYS A 5 23.19 -13.83 -2.82
CA LYS A 5 24.32 -13.13 -3.44
C LYS A 5 24.14 -11.61 -3.25
N VAL A 6 25.23 -10.95 -2.85
CA VAL A 6 25.30 -9.49 -2.78
C VAL A 6 25.87 -8.98 -4.10
N LEU A 7 25.15 -8.05 -4.72
CA LEU A 7 25.53 -7.41 -5.97
C LEU A 7 26.08 -6.01 -5.71
N ASN A 8 26.87 -5.49 -6.61
CA ASN A 8 27.17 -4.07 -6.65
C ASN A 8 26.15 -3.33 -7.57
N MET A 9 26.22 -2.01 -7.65
CA MET A 9 25.32 -1.22 -8.52
C MET A 9 25.47 -1.54 -10.02
N ALA A 10 26.56 -2.16 -10.45
CA ALA A 10 26.77 -2.62 -11.82
C ALA A 10 26.26 -4.05 -12.08
N GLY A 11 25.67 -4.71 -11.05
CA GLY A 11 25.14 -6.07 -11.15
C GLY A 11 26.19 -7.18 -11.00
N ALA A 12 27.44 -6.85 -10.65
CA ALA A 12 28.48 -7.84 -10.40
C ALA A 12 28.38 -8.39 -8.97
N GLU A 13 28.63 -9.68 -8.78
CA GLU A 13 28.64 -10.34 -7.47
C GLU A 13 29.86 -9.90 -6.64
N VAL A 14 29.62 -9.42 -5.43
CA VAL A 14 30.67 -8.94 -4.49
C VAL A 14 30.84 -9.92 -3.33
N GLY A 15 29.80 -10.65 -2.97
CA GLY A 15 29.81 -11.57 -1.82
C GLY A 15 28.49 -12.29 -1.62
N THR A 16 28.33 -12.87 -0.45
CA THR A 16 27.09 -13.54 -0.03
C THR A 16 26.70 -13.08 1.38
N VAL A 17 25.40 -13.03 1.65
CA VAL A 17 24.84 -12.73 2.98
C VAL A 17 23.88 -13.84 3.36
N GLU A 18 23.91 -14.25 4.60
CA GLU A 18 22.96 -15.20 5.20
C GLU A 18 21.74 -14.42 5.70
N LEU A 19 20.54 -14.89 5.36
CA LEU A 19 19.29 -14.34 5.86
C LEU A 19 18.91 -15.00 7.19
N ASN A 20 18.41 -14.19 8.12
CA ASN A 20 17.90 -14.67 9.40
C ASN A 20 16.59 -15.47 9.21
N ASP A 21 16.62 -16.78 9.53
CA ASP A 21 15.45 -17.67 9.38
C ASP A 21 14.26 -17.23 10.25
N ALA A 22 14.48 -16.52 11.35
CA ALA A 22 13.40 -16.00 12.20
C ALA A 22 12.55 -14.90 11.51
N ILE A 23 13.04 -14.36 10.40
CA ILE A 23 12.35 -13.29 9.62
C ILE A 23 12.05 -13.77 8.20
N PHE A 24 12.99 -14.43 7.54
CA PHE A 24 12.90 -14.79 6.13
C PHE A 24 12.62 -16.29 5.89
N GLY A 25 12.61 -17.11 6.96
CA GLY A 25 12.43 -18.57 6.89
C GLY A 25 11.12 -19.07 7.48
N ILE A 26 10.21 -18.22 7.89
CA ILE A 26 8.93 -18.66 8.48
C ILE A 26 7.95 -19.13 7.40
N GLU A 27 7.05 -20.05 7.76
CA GLU A 27 5.94 -20.45 6.90
C GLU A 27 4.97 -19.29 6.70
N PRO A 28 4.70 -18.86 5.44
CA PRO A 28 3.85 -17.70 5.17
C PRO A 28 2.39 -17.93 5.55
N ASN A 29 1.83 -17.11 6.41
CA ASN A 29 0.42 -17.13 6.79
C ASN A 29 -0.40 -16.17 5.93
N GLN A 30 -1.03 -16.68 4.87
CA GLN A 30 -1.81 -15.89 3.91
C GLN A 30 -3.00 -15.16 4.53
N ALA A 31 -3.68 -15.75 5.54
CA ALA A 31 -4.83 -15.12 6.17
C ALA A 31 -4.44 -13.85 6.92
N VAL A 32 -3.32 -13.89 7.65
CA VAL A 32 -2.79 -12.74 8.39
C VAL A 32 -2.30 -11.64 7.44
N VAL A 33 -1.62 -12.02 6.36
CA VAL A 33 -1.17 -11.09 5.30
C VAL A 33 -2.37 -10.39 4.66
N HIS A 34 -3.42 -11.13 4.28
CA HIS A 34 -4.65 -10.56 3.71
C HIS A 34 -5.32 -9.57 4.68
N GLU A 35 -5.41 -9.91 5.98
CA GLU A 35 -6.03 -9.03 6.98
C GLU A 35 -5.26 -7.70 7.12
N VAL A 36 -3.92 -7.74 7.11
CA VAL A 36 -3.09 -6.53 7.19
C VAL A 36 -3.21 -5.68 5.92
N VAL A 37 -3.24 -6.28 4.74
CA VAL A 37 -3.48 -5.56 3.47
C VAL A 37 -4.85 -4.90 3.47
N LYS A 38 -5.90 -5.60 3.88
CA LYS A 38 -7.26 -5.07 4.01
C LYS A 38 -7.32 -3.89 4.99
N ASN A 39 -6.63 -4.01 6.14
CA ASN A 39 -6.50 -2.93 7.11
C ASN A 39 -5.79 -1.71 6.50
N HIS A 40 -4.66 -1.91 5.81
CA HIS A 40 -3.93 -0.83 5.15
C HIS A 40 -4.81 -0.07 4.16
N LEU A 41 -5.48 -0.78 3.26
CA LEU A 41 -6.38 -0.19 2.26
C LEU A 41 -7.57 0.54 2.91
N ALA A 42 -8.14 -0.02 3.99
CA ALA A 42 -9.22 0.64 4.73
C ALA A 42 -8.76 1.94 5.39
N ASN A 43 -7.54 1.94 5.97
CA ASN A 43 -6.97 3.12 6.62
C ASN A 43 -6.58 4.23 5.61
N CYS A 44 -6.34 3.89 4.34
CA CYS A 44 -6.08 4.86 3.27
C CYS A 44 -7.36 5.53 2.75
N ARG A 45 -8.56 5.00 3.07
CA ARG A 45 -9.83 5.59 2.60
C ARG A 45 -10.13 6.88 3.36
N GLN A 46 -10.34 7.96 2.63
CA GLN A 46 -10.69 9.27 3.21
C GLN A 46 -12.11 9.32 3.79
N GLY A 47 -13.08 8.60 3.19
CA GLY A 47 -14.43 8.45 3.71
C GLY A 47 -15.31 9.69 3.61
N THR A 48 -15.07 10.57 2.66
CA THR A 48 -15.77 11.85 2.46
C THR A 48 -17.06 11.76 1.64
N GLN A 49 -17.51 10.54 1.30
CA GLN A 49 -18.76 10.36 0.57
C GLN A 49 -19.95 10.94 1.36
N SER A 50 -20.78 11.74 0.68
CA SER A 50 -21.97 12.33 1.28
C SER A 50 -23.08 12.46 0.24
N ALA A 51 -24.31 12.14 0.65
CA ALA A 51 -25.49 12.42 -0.13
C ALA A 51 -26.61 12.93 0.78
N LEU A 52 -27.57 13.66 0.20
CA LEU A 52 -28.64 14.27 0.97
C LEU A 52 -29.80 13.29 1.13
N THR A 53 -30.26 13.14 2.38
CA THR A 53 -31.51 12.47 2.69
C THR A 53 -32.72 13.33 2.36
N ARG A 54 -33.91 12.76 2.32
CA ARG A 54 -35.16 13.47 2.09
C ARG A 54 -35.35 14.68 3.02
N GLY A 55 -34.87 14.61 4.26
CA GLY A 55 -34.95 15.72 5.21
C GLY A 55 -34.02 16.89 4.90
N GLU A 56 -32.87 16.59 4.29
CA GLU A 56 -31.78 17.56 4.01
C GLU A 56 -31.93 18.24 2.65
N VAL A 57 -32.63 17.64 1.68
CA VAL A 57 -32.86 18.23 0.38
C VAL A 57 -33.72 19.48 0.54
N SER A 58 -33.33 20.58 -0.11
CA SER A 58 -34.09 21.83 -0.12
C SER A 58 -35.43 21.68 -0.85
N GLY A 59 -36.44 22.45 -0.45
CA GLY A 59 -37.78 22.46 -1.06
C GLY A 59 -38.79 21.54 -0.35
N GLY A 60 -39.91 21.23 -0.97
CA GLY A 60 -41.00 20.44 -0.38
C GLY A 60 -41.78 21.21 0.68
N GLY A 61 -42.11 20.59 1.81
CA GLY A 61 -42.89 21.20 2.89
C GLY A 61 -44.38 21.18 2.69
N LYS A 62 -44.88 21.48 1.49
CA LYS A 62 -46.28 21.39 1.12
C LYS A 62 -46.57 20.11 0.37
N LYS A 63 -47.72 19.48 0.66
CA LYS A 63 -48.22 18.30 -0.06
C LYS A 63 -48.51 18.74 -1.53
N PRO A 64 -48.02 18.01 -2.56
CA PRO A 64 -48.16 18.42 -3.98
C PRO A 64 -49.63 18.58 -4.40
N TRP A 65 -50.51 17.66 -3.96
CA TRP A 65 -51.94 17.71 -4.24
C TRP A 65 -52.74 17.00 -3.11
N ARG A 66 -54.06 17.21 -3.15
CA ARG A 66 -54.98 16.58 -2.17
C ARG A 66 -54.98 15.04 -2.30
N GLN A 67 -55.35 14.36 -1.24
CA GLN A 67 -55.26 12.90 -1.08
C GLN A 67 -56.10 12.10 -2.12
N LYS A 68 -57.26 12.64 -2.52
CA LYS A 68 -58.20 12.02 -3.45
C LYS A 68 -58.76 13.06 -4.45
N GLY A 69 -59.34 12.61 -5.58
CA GLY A 69 -60.04 13.46 -6.51
C GLY A 69 -59.15 14.23 -7.52
N THR A 70 -57.90 13.80 -7.74
CA THR A 70 -56.97 14.43 -8.66
C THR A 70 -56.60 13.51 -9.85
N GLY A 71 -56.98 12.23 -9.84
CA GLY A 71 -56.50 11.25 -10.84
C GLY A 71 -55.03 10.88 -10.77
N HIS A 72 -54.27 11.55 -9.90
CA HIS A 72 -52.83 11.30 -9.76
C HIS A 72 -52.55 10.31 -8.58
N ALA A 73 -51.38 9.64 -8.66
CA ALA A 73 -50.86 8.81 -7.56
C ALA A 73 -50.72 9.64 -6.29
N ARG A 74 -50.99 9.06 -5.15
CA ARG A 74 -50.86 9.76 -3.87
C ARG A 74 -49.42 10.11 -3.54
N GLN A 75 -49.15 11.37 -3.27
CA GLN A 75 -47.81 11.89 -2.95
C GLN A 75 -47.84 12.78 -1.69
N GLY A 76 -46.83 12.60 -0.83
CA GLY A 76 -46.70 13.40 0.39
C GLY A 76 -45.69 14.52 0.31
N SER A 77 -44.69 14.38 -0.54
CA SER A 77 -43.61 15.39 -0.69
C SER A 77 -42.91 15.23 -2.03
N THR A 78 -42.50 16.32 -2.64
CA THR A 78 -41.70 16.35 -3.86
C THR A 78 -40.23 15.96 -3.61
N ARG A 79 -39.77 15.91 -2.34
CA ARG A 79 -38.44 15.47 -1.95
C ARG A 79 -38.32 13.97 -1.71
N ALA A 80 -39.40 13.21 -1.93
CA ALA A 80 -39.39 11.77 -1.76
C ALA A 80 -38.47 11.10 -2.78
N PRO A 81 -37.88 9.93 -2.47
CA PRO A 81 -36.85 9.31 -3.32
C PRO A 81 -37.31 8.95 -4.74
N GLN A 82 -38.62 8.75 -4.94
CA GLN A 82 -39.19 8.47 -6.27
C GLN A 82 -39.29 9.69 -7.19
N TRP A 83 -39.05 10.88 -6.66
CA TRP A 83 -39.07 12.13 -7.43
C TRP A 83 -37.69 12.47 -7.97
N THR A 84 -37.64 13.03 -9.16
CA THR A 84 -36.43 13.65 -9.71
C THR A 84 -35.94 14.75 -8.77
N HIS A 85 -34.69 14.75 -8.42
CA HIS A 85 -34.07 15.62 -7.40
C HIS A 85 -34.57 15.39 -5.95
N GLY A 86 -35.27 14.29 -5.69
CA GLY A 86 -35.59 13.85 -4.33
C GLY A 86 -34.37 13.33 -3.57
N GLY A 87 -34.53 13.14 -2.27
CA GLY A 87 -33.45 12.63 -1.40
C GLY A 87 -33.20 11.14 -1.57
N ILE A 88 -32.01 10.68 -1.18
CA ILE A 88 -31.64 9.27 -1.14
C ILE A 88 -32.09 8.68 0.20
N VAL A 89 -32.71 7.47 0.17
CA VAL A 89 -33.25 6.84 1.39
C VAL A 89 -32.14 6.53 2.39
N PHE A 90 -31.11 5.79 1.97
CA PHE A 90 -29.91 5.46 2.75
C PHE A 90 -28.72 6.23 2.21
N ALA A 91 -28.78 7.56 2.32
CA ALA A 91 -27.73 8.43 1.85
C ALA A 91 -26.40 8.14 2.57
N PRO A 92 -25.29 7.90 1.86
CA PRO A 92 -24.01 7.75 2.50
C PRO A 92 -23.64 9.03 3.26
N LYS A 93 -23.05 8.89 4.42
CA LYS A 93 -22.52 9.99 5.22
C LYS A 93 -21.01 9.83 5.41
N PRO A 94 -20.27 10.91 5.61
CA PRO A 94 -18.84 10.84 5.90
C PRO A 94 -18.59 9.96 7.13
N ARG A 95 -17.67 9.02 7.00
CA ARG A 95 -17.26 8.14 8.10
C ARG A 95 -15.79 7.74 8.00
N SER A 96 -15.18 7.44 9.13
CA SER A 96 -13.87 6.82 9.17
C SER A 96 -13.99 5.31 8.87
N TYR A 97 -13.07 4.80 8.06
CA TYR A 97 -12.90 3.36 7.80
C TYR A 97 -11.69 2.80 8.56
N SER A 98 -11.02 3.64 9.34
CA SER A 98 -9.80 3.29 10.05
C SER A 98 -10.07 2.33 11.20
N TYR A 99 -9.26 1.29 11.30
CA TYR A 99 -9.23 0.38 12.45
C TYR A 99 -7.81 -0.12 12.71
N VAL A 100 -7.57 -0.59 13.93
CA VAL A 100 -6.23 -0.99 14.39
C VAL A 100 -6.16 -2.49 14.55
N LEU A 101 -5.06 -3.09 14.04
CA LEU A 101 -4.70 -4.48 14.28
C LEU A 101 -3.65 -4.61 15.39
N ASN A 102 -3.63 -5.74 16.07
CA ASN A 102 -2.64 -6.06 17.09
C ASN A 102 -1.21 -6.03 16.52
N LYS A 103 -0.25 -5.52 17.28
CA LYS A 103 1.17 -5.42 16.86
C LYS A 103 1.77 -6.78 16.46
N LYS A 104 1.43 -7.86 17.20
CA LYS A 104 1.90 -9.23 16.91
C LYS A 104 1.41 -9.71 15.54
N VAL A 105 0.16 -9.40 15.17
CA VAL A 105 -0.44 -9.76 13.85
C VAL A 105 0.30 -9.03 12.72
N LYS A 106 0.55 -7.72 12.88
CA LYS A 106 1.30 -6.93 11.89
C LYS A 106 2.73 -7.46 11.68
N ARG A 107 3.44 -7.80 12.77
CA ARG A 107 4.78 -8.38 12.70
C ARG A 107 4.80 -9.75 12.00
N LEU A 108 3.85 -10.61 12.33
CA LEU A 108 3.72 -11.93 11.69
C LEU A 108 3.43 -11.78 10.18
N ALA A 109 2.56 -10.84 9.79
CA ALA A 109 2.28 -10.57 8.38
C ALA A 109 3.52 -10.07 7.63
N LEU A 110 4.32 -9.19 8.24
CA LEU A 110 5.54 -8.67 7.64
C LEU A 110 6.57 -9.79 7.44
N LYS A 111 6.83 -10.59 8.47
CA LYS A 111 7.72 -11.75 8.39
C LYS A 111 7.23 -12.75 7.32
N SER A 112 5.92 -13.02 7.26
CA SER A 112 5.31 -13.89 6.24
C SER A 112 5.52 -13.35 4.82
N ALA A 113 5.37 -12.04 4.60
CA ALA A 113 5.58 -11.42 3.29
C ALA A 113 7.07 -11.47 2.87
N LEU A 114 7.99 -11.20 3.80
CA LEU A 114 9.44 -11.28 3.55
C LEU A 114 9.87 -12.73 3.25
N SER A 115 9.37 -13.71 4.01
CA SER A 115 9.66 -15.12 3.79
C SER A 115 9.14 -15.61 2.43
N ALA A 116 7.93 -15.17 2.02
CA ALA A 116 7.39 -15.51 0.71
C ALA A 116 8.26 -14.93 -0.42
N LYS A 117 8.77 -13.71 -0.28
CA LYS A 117 9.70 -13.08 -1.23
C LYS A 117 11.04 -13.78 -1.29
N ALA A 118 11.57 -14.21 -0.14
CA ALA A 118 12.81 -15.00 -0.08
C ALA A 118 12.65 -16.35 -0.78
N ALA A 119 11.56 -17.06 -0.50
CA ALA A 119 11.27 -18.34 -1.13
C ALA A 119 11.06 -18.24 -2.66
N ALA A 120 10.49 -17.14 -3.13
CA ALA A 120 10.32 -16.86 -4.57
C ALA A 120 11.62 -16.41 -5.26
N GLY A 121 12.71 -16.12 -4.53
CA GLY A 121 13.95 -15.59 -5.09
C GLY A 121 13.81 -14.16 -5.63
N GLU A 122 12.87 -13.39 -5.10
CA GLU A 122 12.56 -12.03 -5.53
C GLU A 122 13.25 -10.94 -4.68
N ILE A 123 14.15 -11.35 -3.78
CA ILE A 123 14.99 -10.45 -2.97
C ILE A 123 16.35 -10.29 -3.66
N ILE A 124 16.75 -9.06 -3.87
CA ILE A 124 18.05 -8.66 -4.42
C ILE A 124 18.77 -7.84 -3.35
N VAL A 125 19.94 -8.27 -2.93
CA VAL A 125 20.77 -7.53 -1.96
C VAL A 125 21.88 -6.82 -2.70
N VAL A 126 22.05 -5.52 -2.42
CA VAL A 126 23.09 -4.67 -3.00
C VAL A 126 24.03 -4.21 -1.89
N ASP A 127 25.32 -4.16 -2.15
CA ASP A 127 26.33 -3.81 -1.16
C ASP A 127 26.14 -2.38 -0.62
N SER A 128 25.98 -1.41 -1.53
CA SER A 128 25.57 -0.04 -1.19
C SER A 128 24.89 0.64 -2.37
N ILE A 129 23.84 1.42 -2.08
CA ILE A 129 23.14 2.24 -3.09
C ILE A 129 23.58 3.68 -2.86
N LYS A 130 24.51 4.19 -3.68
CA LYS A 130 25.03 5.56 -3.58
C LYS A 130 25.02 6.24 -4.93
N MET A 131 24.55 7.50 -4.96
CA MET A 131 24.52 8.32 -6.17
C MET A 131 25.09 9.70 -5.86
N ASP A 132 25.94 10.22 -6.71
CA ASP A 132 26.56 11.54 -6.54
C ASP A 132 25.62 12.69 -6.93
N SER A 133 24.66 12.41 -7.81
CA SER A 133 23.72 13.42 -8.32
C SER A 133 22.33 12.83 -8.60
N ILE A 134 21.31 13.71 -8.60
CA ILE A 134 19.93 13.32 -8.89
C ILE A 134 19.78 13.04 -10.38
N LYS A 135 19.76 11.77 -10.78
CA LYS A 135 19.61 11.33 -12.18
C LYS A 135 18.78 10.06 -12.28
N THR A 136 17.62 10.16 -12.93
CA THR A 136 16.73 9.02 -13.19
C THR A 136 17.32 8.00 -14.17
N LYS A 137 18.13 8.46 -15.14
CA LYS A 137 18.80 7.59 -16.11
C LYS A 137 19.76 6.61 -15.44
N ASP A 138 20.57 7.11 -14.52
CA ASP A 138 21.58 6.29 -13.82
C ASP A 138 20.89 5.30 -12.86
N PHE A 139 19.83 5.75 -12.19
CA PHE A 139 19.02 4.87 -11.33
C PHE A 139 18.31 3.75 -12.13
N ARG A 140 17.81 4.06 -13.32
CA ARG A 140 17.22 3.06 -14.22
C ARG A 140 18.27 2.06 -14.72
N ALA A 141 19.47 2.55 -15.08
CA ALA A 141 20.58 1.68 -15.47
C ALA A 141 20.97 0.71 -14.33
N PHE A 142 21.02 1.19 -13.10
CA PHE A 142 21.23 0.38 -11.91
C PHE A 142 20.16 -0.74 -11.79
N LEU A 143 18.87 -0.40 -11.85
CA LEU A 143 17.80 -1.41 -11.75
C LEU A 143 17.88 -2.48 -12.86
N THR A 144 18.23 -2.07 -14.08
CA THR A 144 18.44 -3.02 -15.19
C THR A 144 19.67 -3.90 -14.95
N ALA A 145 20.75 -3.35 -14.42
CA ALA A 145 21.98 -4.11 -14.12
C ALA A 145 21.75 -5.20 -13.06
N VAL A 146 20.96 -4.89 -12.01
CA VAL A 146 20.59 -5.88 -10.97
C VAL A 146 19.40 -6.76 -11.36
N LYS A 147 18.89 -6.65 -12.60
CA LYS A 147 17.75 -7.41 -13.15
C LYS A 147 16.45 -7.22 -12.37
N ALA A 148 16.26 -6.05 -11.79
CA ALA A 148 15.03 -5.66 -11.09
C ALA A 148 14.02 -5.00 -12.05
N ASP A 149 13.73 -5.65 -13.18
CA ASP A 149 12.83 -5.13 -14.20
C ASP A 149 11.36 -5.26 -13.77
N GLY A 150 10.67 -4.14 -13.64
CA GLY A 150 9.26 -4.07 -13.25
C GLY A 150 9.03 -3.30 -11.96
N LYS A 151 7.94 -3.65 -11.25
CA LYS A 151 7.63 -3.04 -9.95
C LYS A 151 8.69 -3.44 -8.92
N SER A 152 9.42 -2.47 -8.40
CA SER A 152 10.51 -2.69 -7.46
C SER A 152 10.36 -1.81 -6.21
N LEU A 153 10.54 -2.40 -5.04
CA LEU A 153 10.66 -1.69 -3.77
C LEU A 153 12.14 -1.62 -3.41
N VAL A 154 12.70 -0.42 -3.41
CA VAL A 154 14.10 -0.19 -3.03
C VAL A 154 14.15 0.29 -1.59
N VAL A 155 14.89 -0.42 -0.75
CA VAL A 155 14.96 -0.16 0.68
C VAL A 155 16.37 0.29 1.06
N THR A 156 16.44 1.47 1.66
CA THR A 156 17.68 2.08 2.15
C THR A 156 17.73 2.09 3.67
N PRO A 157 18.90 2.09 4.33
CA PRO A 157 19.00 2.11 5.77
C PRO A 157 18.43 3.40 6.36
N ALA A 158 18.68 4.54 5.71
CA ALA A 158 18.20 5.86 6.09
C ALA A 158 17.63 6.60 4.87
N LYS A 159 17.00 7.76 5.12
CA LYS A 159 16.47 8.60 4.05
C LYS A 159 17.61 9.25 3.27
N ASP A 160 17.72 8.91 1.99
CA ASP A 160 18.60 9.59 1.04
C ASP A 160 17.74 10.33 0.00
N GLU A 161 17.84 11.66 0.01
CA GLU A 161 17.07 12.51 -0.91
C GLU A 161 17.49 12.34 -2.36
N ILE A 162 18.77 12.04 -2.64
CA ILE A 162 19.28 11.86 -3.99
C ILE A 162 18.67 10.59 -4.59
N ILE A 163 18.65 9.49 -3.84
CA ILE A 163 18.04 8.23 -4.24
C ILE A 163 16.53 8.40 -4.46
N VAL A 164 15.83 9.00 -3.50
CA VAL A 164 14.38 9.21 -3.58
C VAL A 164 14.01 10.06 -4.80
N LYS A 165 14.70 11.18 -5.03
CA LYS A 165 14.45 12.07 -6.17
C LYS A 165 14.80 11.41 -7.51
N SER A 166 15.82 10.56 -7.56
CA SER A 166 16.22 9.82 -8.75
C SER A 166 15.23 8.70 -9.12
N ALA A 167 14.65 8.02 -8.11
CA ALA A 167 13.76 6.89 -8.29
C ALA A 167 12.29 7.28 -8.56
N ARG A 168 11.78 8.33 -7.90
CA ARG A 168 10.33 8.66 -7.86
C ARG A 168 9.67 8.89 -9.22
N ASN A 169 10.42 9.25 -10.25
CA ASN A 169 9.90 9.47 -11.62
C ASN A 169 9.83 8.18 -12.45
N ILE A 170 10.33 7.06 -11.94
CA ILE A 170 10.31 5.77 -12.66
C ILE A 170 9.00 5.05 -12.30
N PRO A 171 8.14 4.74 -13.30
CA PRO A 171 6.90 4.03 -13.04
C PRO A 171 7.14 2.66 -12.39
N GLY A 172 6.41 2.36 -11.31
CA GLY A 172 6.49 1.07 -10.62
C GLY A 172 7.65 0.95 -9.62
N VAL A 173 8.49 1.97 -9.47
CA VAL A 173 9.57 1.99 -8.48
C VAL A 173 9.15 2.81 -7.26
N VAL A 174 9.26 2.20 -6.08
CA VAL A 174 8.99 2.85 -4.79
C VAL A 174 10.25 2.74 -3.94
N THR A 175 10.58 3.80 -3.21
CA THR A 175 11.68 3.80 -2.25
C THR A 175 11.14 3.87 -0.83
N SER A 176 11.71 3.11 0.09
CA SER A 176 11.34 3.12 1.51
C SER A 176 12.58 3.03 2.39
N MET A 177 12.45 3.46 3.64
CA MET A 177 13.46 3.19 4.66
C MET A 177 13.23 1.83 5.30
N ALA A 178 14.27 1.18 5.77
CA ALA A 178 14.22 -0.15 6.37
C ALA A 178 13.27 -0.27 7.56
N ASN A 179 13.16 0.79 8.37
CA ASN A 179 12.27 0.86 9.54
C ASN A 179 10.80 1.18 9.19
N LEU A 180 10.51 1.59 7.94
CA LEU A 180 9.16 1.98 7.49
C LEU A 180 8.55 1.03 6.46
N ILE A 181 9.19 -0.08 6.18
CA ILE A 181 8.65 -1.09 5.25
C ILE A 181 7.28 -1.58 5.73
N ASN A 182 6.36 -1.78 4.79
CA ASN A 182 5.04 -2.30 5.08
C ASN A 182 4.68 -3.48 4.17
N VAL A 183 3.73 -4.29 4.62
CA VAL A 183 3.30 -5.50 3.93
C VAL A 183 2.73 -5.20 2.53
N TYR A 184 1.99 -4.10 2.39
CA TYR A 184 1.37 -3.72 1.12
C TYR A 184 2.42 -3.42 0.04
N ASP A 185 3.44 -2.62 0.34
CA ASP A 185 4.49 -2.26 -0.61
C ASP A 185 5.34 -3.47 -1.01
N ILE A 186 5.66 -4.35 -0.03
CA ILE A 186 6.38 -5.60 -0.30
C ILE A 186 5.62 -6.50 -1.29
N LEU A 187 4.31 -6.65 -1.10
CA LEU A 187 3.48 -7.48 -1.98
C LEU A 187 3.21 -6.84 -3.35
N ASN A 188 3.07 -5.50 -3.38
CA ASN A 188 2.84 -4.77 -4.64
C ASN A 188 4.07 -4.75 -5.54
N ALA A 189 5.26 -4.80 -4.96
CA ALA A 189 6.52 -4.91 -5.70
C ALA A 189 6.76 -6.36 -6.13
N LYS A 190 7.29 -6.56 -7.34
CA LYS A 190 7.80 -7.86 -7.79
C LYS A 190 9.17 -8.12 -7.14
N TYR A 191 10.07 -7.16 -7.21
CA TYR A 191 11.42 -7.28 -6.66
C TYR A 191 11.57 -6.41 -5.41
N LEU A 192 12.20 -6.97 -4.40
CA LEU A 192 12.62 -6.27 -3.19
C LEU A 192 14.15 -6.06 -3.26
N VAL A 193 14.57 -4.83 -3.51
CA VAL A 193 15.98 -4.46 -3.60
C VAL A 193 16.40 -3.88 -2.25
N LEU A 194 17.28 -4.56 -1.54
CA LEU A 194 17.75 -4.20 -0.21
C LEU A 194 19.20 -3.73 -0.27
N ASP A 195 19.48 -2.59 0.33
CA ASP A 195 20.84 -2.24 0.72
C ASP A 195 21.30 -3.20 1.83
N LYS A 196 22.57 -3.60 1.84
CA LYS A 196 23.14 -4.50 2.85
C LYS A 196 23.00 -3.95 4.27
N GLU A 197 23.21 -2.64 4.46
CA GLU A 197 22.99 -1.98 5.74
C GLU A 197 21.50 -1.96 6.11
N ALA A 198 20.60 -1.81 5.15
CA ALA A 198 19.17 -1.86 5.39
C ALA A 198 18.70 -3.24 5.85
N LEU A 199 19.33 -4.32 5.37
CA LEU A 199 19.04 -5.68 5.85
C LEU A 199 19.34 -5.82 7.34
N ALA A 200 20.49 -5.31 7.81
CA ALA A 200 20.84 -5.32 9.24
C ALA A 200 19.82 -4.56 10.10
N VAL A 201 19.34 -3.39 9.59
CA VAL A 201 18.27 -2.62 10.29
C VAL A 201 16.96 -3.41 10.33
N ILE A 202 16.58 -4.10 9.26
CA ILE A 202 15.37 -4.94 9.22
C ILE A 202 15.48 -6.06 10.28
N GLU A 203 16.63 -6.69 10.39
CA GLU A 203 16.87 -7.74 11.37
C GLU A 203 16.79 -7.22 12.81
N GLU A 204 17.34 -6.05 13.09
CA GLU A 204 17.26 -5.43 14.42
C GLU A 204 15.82 -5.05 14.80
N VAL A 205 15.06 -4.45 13.89
CA VAL A 205 13.72 -3.90 14.18
C VAL A 205 12.64 -5.00 14.24
N PHE A 206 12.78 -6.07 13.46
CA PHE A 206 11.72 -7.08 13.29
C PHE A 206 12.10 -8.48 13.82
N ALA A 207 13.25 -8.66 14.42
CA ALA A 207 13.65 -9.91 15.06
C ALA A 207 12.70 -10.38 16.18
#